data_9307215e2c6eb2d58d4faa0d3ef2ee84
#
_entry.id   9307215e2c6eb2d58d4faa0d3ef2ee84
#
_cell.length_a   1.000
_cell.length_b   1.000
_cell.length_c   1.000
_cell.angle_alpha   90.00
_cell.angle_beta   90.00
_cell.angle_gamma   90.00
#
_symmetry.space_group_name_H-M   'P 1'
#
loop_
_entity.id
_entity.type
_entity.pdbx_description
1 polymer ?
#
loop_
_entity_poly.entity_id
_entity_poly.type
_entity_poly.pdbx_seq_one_letter_code
_entity_poly.pdbx_strand_id
1 'polypeptide(L)'
;MDTFHESAEMLKQKGIQYSDKMSYHLMCRWNSGMFYKHPILNNFRYYWRVEPKVQFFCDVDYDVFRYMQDNNVTYGFTINLFDAPESIPNLWPETQKFISANPSYVSQNNMMEWLTDDKLRPDHTRDANGYSTCHFWSNFEIGDLDFFRSEKYEAYFEHLDRAGGFFYERWGDAPVHSIALGLFEDAANVHW
;
A
#
# COMPACT_ATOMS: atom_id res chain seq x y z
N MET A 1 -23.58 -10.09 -3.99
CA MET A 1 -23.15 -10.71 -2.71
C MET A 1 -22.61 -12.11 -2.93
N ASP A 2 -23.15 -12.85 -3.87
CA ASP A 2 -22.73 -14.23 -4.13
C ASP A 2 -21.29 -14.34 -4.61
N THR A 3 -20.84 -13.42 -5.46
CA THR A 3 -19.47 -13.38 -6.01
C THR A 3 -18.37 -13.13 -4.96
N PHE A 4 -18.63 -12.34 -3.90
CA PHE A 4 -17.67 -12.20 -2.80
C PHE A 4 -17.48 -13.53 -2.05
N HIS A 5 -18.57 -14.20 -1.72
CA HIS A 5 -18.51 -15.47 -0.99
C HIS A 5 -17.78 -16.56 -1.79
N GLU A 6 -18.01 -16.64 -3.10
CA GLU A 6 -17.32 -17.56 -3.98
C GLU A 6 -15.81 -17.26 -4.03
N SER A 7 -15.44 -16.01 -4.17
CA SER A 7 -14.02 -15.58 -4.17
C SER A 7 -13.35 -15.84 -2.82
N ALA A 8 -14.04 -15.51 -1.72
CA ALA A 8 -13.55 -15.73 -0.37
C ALA A 8 -13.30 -17.22 -0.08
N GLU A 9 -14.19 -18.11 -0.53
CA GLU A 9 -14.01 -19.56 -0.37
C GLU A 9 -12.82 -20.09 -1.19
N MET A 10 -12.67 -19.64 -2.44
CA MET A 10 -11.51 -20.00 -3.27
C MET A 10 -10.17 -19.55 -2.64
N LEU A 11 -10.11 -18.33 -2.12
CA LEU A 11 -8.92 -17.81 -1.45
C LEU A 11 -8.63 -18.56 -0.15
N LYS A 12 -9.67 -18.92 0.60
CA LYS A 12 -9.55 -19.72 1.81
C LYS A 12 -9.00 -21.11 1.52
N GLN A 13 -9.44 -21.77 0.45
CA GLN A 13 -8.91 -23.06 0.01
C GLN A 13 -7.42 -22.97 -0.37
N LYS A 14 -6.96 -21.81 -0.84
CA LYS A 14 -5.54 -21.53 -1.08
C LYS A 14 -4.76 -21.16 0.19
N GLY A 15 -5.39 -21.17 1.36
CA GLY A 15 -4.76 -20.84 2.64
C GLY A 15 -4.55 -19.34 2.89
N ILE A 16 -5.19 -18.46 2.09
CA ILE A 16 -5.06 -17.02 2.26
C ILE A 16 -5.76 -16.57 3.54
N GLN A 17 -4.98 -15.99 4.44
CA GLN A 17 -5.47 -15.51 5.73
C GLN A 17 -6.50 -14.39 5.56
N TYR A 18 -7.55 -14.42 6.39
CA TYR A 18 -8.62 -13.41 6.46
C TYR A 18 -9.45 -13.25 5.19
N SER A 19 -9.31 -14.12 4.21
CA SER A 19 -10.06 -14.03 2.94
C SER A 19 -11.57 -14.14 3.09
N ASP A 20 -12.03 -14.82 4.13
CA ASP A 20 -13.46 -15.00 4.49
C ASP A 20 -14.01 -13.89 5.39
N LYS A 21 -13.20 -12.90 5.77
CA LYS A 21 -13.58 -11.82 6.68
C LYS A 21 -13.85 -10.52 5.93
N MET A 22 -15.10 -10.23 5.63
CA MET A 22 -15.53 -8.97 5.00
C MET A 22 -14.98 -7.74 5.73
N SER A 23 -14.93 -7.78 7.08
CA SER A 23 -14.39 -6.67 7.87
C SER A 23 -12.90 -6.40 7.58
N TYR A 24 -12.12 -7.42 7.26
CA TYR A 24 -10.73 -7.27 6.89
C TYR A 24 -10.60 -6.61 5.51
N HIS A 25 -11.36 -7.05 4.53
CA HIS A 25 -11.38 -6.44 3.19
C HIS A 25 -11.82 -4.97 3.24
N LEU A 26 -12.85 -4.66 4.02
CA LEU A 26 -13.31 -3.28 4.24
C LEU A 26 -12.23 -2.43 4.92
N MET A 27 -11.50 -2.97 5.89
CA MET A 27 -10.41 -2.28 6.58
C MET A 27 -9.25 -1.99 5.61
N CYS A 28 -8.81 -2.97 4.81
CA CYS A 28 -7.78 -2.76 3.80
C CYS A 28 -8.18 -1.69 2.78
N ARG A 29 -9.41 -1.74 2.28
CA ARG A 29 -9.95 -0.73 1.36
C ARG A 29 -10.03 0.65 2.00
N TRP A 30 -10.47 0.73 3.26
CA TRP A 30 -10.52 1.98 4.02
C TRP A 30 -9.14 2.61 4.16
N ASN A 31 -8.16 1.83 4.61
CA ASN A 31 -6.80 2.31 4.80
C ASN A 31 -6.11 2.64 3.46
N SER A 32 -6.48 1.98 2.37
CA SER A 32 -5.94 2.30 1.05
C SER A 32 -6.44 3.63 0.48
N GLY A 33 -7.71 4.03 0.73
CA GLY A 33 -8.25 5.13 -0.05
C GLY A 33 -9.25 6.06 0.62
N MET A 34 -9.57 5.85 1.88
CA MET A 34 -10.66 6.59 2.53
C MET A 34 -10.26 7.30 3.81
N PHE A 35 -9.28 6.77 4.58
CA PHE A 35 -8.94 7.30 5.89
C PHE A 35 -8.53 8.77 5.84
N TYR A 36 -7.71 9.15 4.85
CA TYR A 36 -7.18 10.51 4.69
C TYR A 36 -8.25 11.54 4.29
N LYS A 37 -9.42 11.06 3.82
CA LYS A 37 -10.61 11.90 3.49
C LYS A 37 -11.49 12.16 4.72
N HIS A 38 -11.23 11.51 5.85
CA HIS A 38 -12.06 11.68 7.03
C HIS A 38 -11.93 13.11 7.58
N PRO A 39 -13.06 13.80 7.89
CA PRO A 39 -13.04 15.23 8.28
C PRO A 39 -12.13 15.55 9.47
N ILE A 40 -11.93 14.62 10.39
CA ILE A 40 -11.05 14.81 11.54
C ILE A 40 -9.58 15.08 11.12
N LEU A 41 -9.17 14.61 9.96
CA LEU A 41 -7.81 14.76 9.43
C LEU A 41 -7.62 16.03 8.59
N ASN A 42 -8.68 16.82 8.31
CA ASN A 42 -8.59 17.98 7.41
C ASN A 42 -7.58 19.04 7.86
N ASN A 43 -7.36 19.15 9.17
CA ASN A 43 -6.45 20.15 9.76
C ASN A 43 -5.03 19.62 10.03
N PHE A 44 -4.74 18.38 9.62
CA PHE A 44 -3.44 17.76 9.81
C PHE A 44 -2.78 17.52 8.45
N ARG A 45 -1.46 17.72 8.42
CA ARG A 45 -0.62 17.39 7.27
C ARG A 45 -0.08 15.98 7.36
N TYR A 46 0.29 15.53 8.57
CA TYR A 46 0.88 14.22 8.80
C TYR A 46 -0.04 13.32 9.61
N TYR A 47 0.13 12.01 9.45
CA TYR A 47 -0.46 11.00 10.32
C TYR A 47 0.60 10.00 10.75
N TRP A 48 0.36 9.35 11.87
CA TRP A 48 1.17 8.23 12.34
C TRP A 48 0.23 7.10 12.74
N ARG A 49 0.28 6.00 12.00
CA ARG A 49 -0.49 4.79 12.29
C ARG A 49 0.30 3.88 13.20
N VAL A 50 -0.29 3.52 14.32
CA VAL A 50 0.24 2.57 15.30
C VAL A 50 -0.86 1.57 15.59
N GLU A 51 -0.71 0.34 15.13
CA GLU A 51 -1.68 -0.72 15.38
C GLU A 51 -1.65 -1.20 16.85
N PRO A 52 -2.78 -1.72 17.38
CA PRO A 52 -2.82 -2.29 18.72
C PRO A 52 -1.77 -3.41 18.90
N LYS A 53 -1.16 -3.45 20.08
CA LYS A 53 -0.12 -4.43 20.48
C LYS A 53 1.25 -4.24 19.83
N VAL A 54 1.47 -3.17 19.08
CA VAL A 54 2.82 -2.74 18.69
C VAL A 54 3.56 -2.27 19.95
N GLN A 55 4.86 -2.60 20.02
CA GLN A 55 5.73 -2.21 21.13
C GLN A 55 6.87 -1.35 20.59
N PHE A 56 7.17 -0.28 21.32
CA PHE A 56 8.37 0.51 21.08
C PHE A 56 9.51 -0.15 21.85
N PHE A 57 10.62 -0.42 21.19
CA PHE A 57 11.83 -1.01 21.79
C PHE A 57 12.90 0.03 22.14
N CYS A 58 12.64 1.30 21.81
CA CYS A 58 13.48 2.44 22.15
C CYS A 58 12.59 3.66 22.42
N ASP A 59 13.16 4.65 23.11
CA ASP A 59 12.54 5.95 23.26
C ASP A 59 12.58 6.70 21.93
N VAL A 60 11.55 7.50 21.66
CA VAL A 60 11.50 8.47 20.57
C VAL A 60 11.64 9.85 21.20
N ASP A 61 12.84 10.39 21.21
CA ASP A 61 13.22 11.61 21.92
C ASP A 61 13.20 12.87 21.04
N TYR A 62 12.62 12.78 19.85
CA TYR A 62 12.46 13.87 18.90
C TYR A 62 11.03 13.93 18.33
N ASP A 63 10.67 15.08 17.80
CA ASP A 63 9.39 15.26 17.10
C ASP A 63 9.49 14.67 15.68
N VAL A 64 8.87 13.51 15.49
CA VAL A 64 8.89 12.77 14.21
C VAL A 64 8.23 13.55 13.07
N PHE A 65 7.18 14.34 13.36
CA PHE A 65 6.51 15.14 12.35
C PHE A 65 7.37 16.33 11.91
N ARG A 66 8.09 16.93 12.85
CA ARG A 66 9.08 17.95 12.52
C ARG A 66 10.23 17.39 11.71
N TYR A 67 10.71 16.19 12.04
CA TYR A 67 11.70 15.49 11.25
C TYR A 67 11.25 15.31 9.80
N MET A 68 10.01 14.86 9.58
CA MET A 68 9.44 14.72 8.24
C MET A 68 9.42 16.05 7.49
N GLN A 69 8.96 17.12 8.16
CA GLN A 69 8.90 18.46 7.57
C GLN A 69 10.28 19.00 7.21
N ASP A 70 11.24 18.93 8.15
CA ASP A 70 12.57 19.51 7.98
C ASP A 70 13.40 18.76 6.93
N ASN A 71 13.12 17.47 6.68
CA ASN A 71 13.83 16.62 5.73
C ASN A 71 13.01 16.30 4.46
N ASN A 72 11.87 16.94 4.24
CA ASN A 72 10.97 16.70 3.11
C ASN A 72 10.58 15.22 2.94
N VAL A 73 10.33 14.54 4.07
CA VAL A 73 9.94 13.13 4.06
C VAL A 73 8.44 13.01 3.80
N THR A 74 8.07 12.24 2.78
CA THR A 74 6.67 11.95 2.44
C THR A 74 6.16 10.74 3.22
N TYR A 75 7.02 9.74 3.44
CA TYR A 75 6.62 8.51 4.10
C TYR A 75 7.78 7.88 4.86
N GLY A 76 7.46 7.38 6.06
CA GLY A 76 8.40 6.66 6.92
C GLY A 76 7.85 5.27 7.30
N PHE A 77 8.73 4.28 7.32
CA PHE A 77 8.41 2.89 7.66
C PHE A 77 9.50 2.25 8.52
N THR A 78 9.22 1.13 9.16
CA THR A 78 10.17 0.43 10.04
C THR A 78 10.74 -0.84 9.45
N ILE A 79 9.94 -1.63 8.73
CA ILE A 79 10.34 -2.90 8.11
C ILE A 79 9.65 -3.10 6.78
N ASN A 80 10.27 -3.91 5.93
CA ASN A 80 9.68 -4.45 4.70
C ASN A 80 9.26 -5.91 4.92
N LEU A 81 8.12 -6.28 4.36
CA LEU A 81 7.62 -7.64 4.33
C LEU A 81 7.25 -8.04 2.91
N PHE A 82 7.04 -9.34 2.68
CA PHE A 82 6.49 -9.86 1.44
C PHE A 82 5.04 -10.29 1.67
N ASP A 83 4.14 -9.90 0.77
CA ASP A 83 2.77 -10.44 0.78
C ASP A 83 2.73 -11.80 0.07
N ALA A 84 1.67 -12.57 0.30
CA ALA A 84 1.42 -13.80 -0.43
C ALA A 84 0.99 -13.46 -1.87
N PRO A 85 1.73 -13.89 -2.90
CA PRO A 85 1.42 -13.52 -4.29
C PRO A 85 0.03 -13.97 -4.72
N GLU A 86 -0.45 -15.09 -4.19
CA GLU A 86 -1.78 -15.63 -4.49
C GLU A 86 -2.93 -14.75 -3.96
N SER A 87 -2.62 -13.83 -3.04
CA SER A 87 -3.60 -12.89 -2.50
C SER A 87 -3.78 -11.63 -3.35
N ILE A 88 -2.81 -11.34 -4.23
CA ILE A 88 -2.73 -10.08 -5.00
C ILE A 88 -2.33 -10.30 -6.47
N PRO A 89 -2.75 -11.38 -7.15
CA PRO A 89 -2.22 -11.74 -8.48
C PRO A 89 -2.49 -10.67 -9.55
N ASN A 90 -3.58 -9.90 -9.43
CA ASN A 90 -3.93 -8.87 -10.41
C ASN A 90 -3.62 -7.43 -9.96
N LEU A 91 -3.06 -7.22 -8.77
CA LEU A 91 -2.71 -5.87 -8.30
C LEU A 91 -1.68 -5.20 -9.23
N TRP A 92 -0.62 -5.93 -9.60
CA TRP A 92 0.41 -5.39 -10.50
C TRP A 92 -0.07 -5.22 -11.95
N PRO A 93 -0.77 -6.17 -12.57
CA PRO A 93 -1.41 -5.95 -13.87
C PRO A 93 -2.32 -4.73 -13.93
N GLU A 94 -3.13 -4.47 -12.91
CA GLU A 94 -3.96 -3.27 -12.84
C GLU A 94 -3.12 -2.00 -12.65
N THR A 95 -2.07 -2.08 -11.86
CA THR A 95 -1.09 -0.98 -11.73
C THR A 95 -0.43 -0.65 -13.06
N GLN A 96 0.00 -1.66 -13.83
CA GLN A 96 0.60 -1.46 -15.15
C GLN A 96 -0.37 -0.80 -16.15
N LYS A 97 -1.65 -1.19 -16.12
CA LYS A 97 -2.69 -0.52 -16.93
C LYS A 97 -2.83 0.95 -16.55
N PHE A 98 -2.84 1.23 -15.25
CA PHE A 98 -2.96 2.59 -14.74
C PHE A 98 -1.79 3.48 -15.17
N ILE A 99 -0.53 3.06 -14.94
CA ILE A 99 0.64 3.87 -15.30
C ILE A 99 0.82 4.01 -16.81
N SER A 100 0.40 3.01 -17.60
CA SER A 100 0.39 3.10 -19.07
C SER A 100 -0.58 4.17 -19.56
N ALA A 101 -1.71 4.34 -18.89
CA ALA A 101 -2.69 5.38 -19.20
C ALA A 101 -2.30 6.76 -18.63
N ASN A 102 -1.48 6.81 -17.59
CA ASN A 102 -1.10 8.02 -16.85
C ASN A 102 0.44 8.11 -16.64
N PRO A 103 1.25 8.11 -17.72
CA PRO A 103 2.70 8.04 -17.59
C PRO A 103 3.31 9.26 -16.88
N SER A 104 2.61 10.41 -16.90
CA SER A 104 3.05 11.64 -16.22
C SER A 104 2.99 11.57 -14.70
N TYR A 105 2.27 10.60 -14.12
CA TYR A 105 2.21 10.41 -12.67
C TYR A 105 3.43 9.68 -12.10
N VAL A 106 4.15 8.94 -12.95
CA VAL A 106 5.34 8.20 -12.52
C VAL A 106 6.50 9.16 -12.28
N SER A 107 7.06 9.12 -11.07
CA SER A 107 8.22 9.92 -10.69
C SER A 107 9.45 9.57 -11.55
N GLN A 108 10.26 10.55 -11.86
CA GLN A 108 11.55 10.30 -12.55
C GLN A 108 12.51 9.51 -11.67
N ASN A 109 12.52 9.78 -10.37
CA ASN A 109 13.28 9.04 -9.36
C ASN A 109 12.34 8.10 -8.59
N ASN A 110 11.79 7.11 -9.29
CA ASN A 110 10.87 6.11 -8.74
C ASN A 110 11.60 4.86 -8.23
N MET A 111 10.88 3.97 -7.57
CA MET A 111 11.39 2.71 -7.03
C MET A 111 10.94 1.49 -7.87
N MET A 112 10.79 1.63 -9.18
CA MET A 112 10.35 0.54 -10.08
C MET A 112 11.22 -0.71 -9.93
N GLU A 113 12.55 -0.54 -9.85
CA GLU A 113 13.47 -1.67 -9.68
C GLU A 113 13.22 -2.46 -8.39
N TRP A 114 12.90 -1.77 -7.28
CA TRP A 114 12.55 -2.42 -6.03
C TRP A 114 11.20 -3.13 -6.09
N LEU A 115 10.21 -2.50 -6.74
CA LEU A 115 8.88 -3.10 -6.90
C LEU A 115 8.89 -4.37 -7.75
N THR A 116 9.88 -4.51 -8.65
CA THR A 116 9.98 -5.63 -9.60
C THR A 116 11.20 -6.52 -9.36
N ASP A 117 11.90 -6.34 -8.23
CA ASP A 117 13.11 -7.12 -7.91
C ASP A 117 12.75 -8.60 -7.69
N ASP A 118 13.36 -9.48 -8.47
CA ASP A 118 13.16 -10.92 -8.42
C ASP A 118 14.31 -11.69 -7.72
N LYS A 119 15.34 -10.98 -7.24
CA LYS A 119 16.55 -11.61 -6.70
C LYS A 119 16.31 -12.41 -5.43
N LEU A 120 15.49 -11.87 -4.52
CA LEU A 120 15.22 -12.50 -3.24
C LEU A 120 14.10 -13.55 -3.32
N ARG A 121 13.05 -13.24 -4.07
CA ARG A 121 11.85 -14.06 -4.19
C ARG A 121 11.35 -14.12 -5.64
N PRO A 122 12.08 -14.84 -6.53
CA PRO A 122 11.67 -14.98 -7.93
C PRO A 122 10.33 -15.70 -8.12
N ASP A 123 9.96 -16.55 -7.14
CA ASP A 123 8.64 -17.17 -7.06
C ASP A 123 7.53 -16.13 -6.91
N HIS A 124 7.71 -15.15 -6.05
CA HIS A 124 6.73 -14.08 -5.83
C HIS A 124 6.54 -13.22 -7.07
N THR A 125 7.62 -12.78 -7.69
CA THR A 125 7.56 -11.96 -8.91
C THR A 125 6.85 -12.70 -10.04
N ARG A 126 7.10 -14.00 -10.20
CA ARG A 126 6.39 -14.84 -11.18
C ARG A 126 4.89 -14.94 -10.86
N ASP A 127 4.55 -15.25 -9.61
CA ASP A 127 3.19 -15.59 -9.20
C ASP A 127 2.30 -14.35 -8.97
N ALA A 128 2.92 -13.17 -8.76
CA ALA A 128 2.27 -11.85 -8.73
C ALA A 128 2.44 -11.04 -10.03
N ASN A 129 2.69 -11.73 -11.16
CA ASN A 129 2.74 -11.16 -12.51
C ASN A 129 3.71 -9.96 -12.66
N GLY A 130 4.88 -10.03 -12.03
CA GLY A 130 5.95 -9.04 -12.14
C GLY A 130 6.14 -8.17 -10.89
N TYR A 131 5.31 -8.28 -9.88
CA TYR A 131 5.49 -7.58 -8.61
C TYR A 131 6.29 -8.45 -7.62
N SER A 132 7.31 -7.87 -7.00
CA SER A 132 8.12 -8.54 -5.98
C SER A 132 7.33 -8.94 -4.73
N THR A 133 6.15 -8.39 -4.54
CA THR A 133 5.30 -8.42 -3.34
C THR A 133 5.91 -7.78 -2.09
N CYS A 134 7.13 -7.23 -2.22
CA CYS A 134 7.76 -6.49 -1.15
C CYS A 134 7.00 -5.20 -0.88
N HIS A 135 6.72 -4.93 0.39
CA HIS A 135 5.97 -3.76 0.79
C HIS A 135 6.45 -3.20 2.13
N PHE A 136 6.22 -1.92 2.36
CA PHE A 136 6.38 -1.27 3.65
C PHE A 136 5.29 -1.77 4.60
N TRP A 137 5.66 -2.15 5.82
CA TRP A 137 4.71 -2.64 6.81
C TRP A 137 3.85 -1.51 7.36
N SER A 138 2.60 -1.45 6.93
CA SER A 138 1.68 -0.35 7.23
C SER A 138 1.09 -0.35 8.64
N ASN A 139 1.34 -1.38 9.45
CA ASN A 139 0.88 -1.40 10.84
C ASN A 139 1.63 -0.40 11.73
N PHE A 140 2.77 0.10 11.26
CA PHE A 140 3.56 1.14 11.90
C PHE A 140 4.16 2.02 10.80
N GLU A 141 3.39 3.00 10.36
CA GLU A 141 3.75 3.90 9.27
C GLU A 141 3.46 5.35 9.65
N ILE A 142 4.26 6.26 9.11
CA ILE A 142 4.03 7.70 9.21
C ILE A 142 4.01 8.30 7.80
N GLY A 143 3.09 9.21 7.51
CA GLY A 143 2.97 9.74 6.15
C GLY A 143 2.45 11.15 6.08
N ASP A 144 2.79 11.80 4.97
CA ASP A 144 2.24 13.10 4.58
C ASP A 144 0.89 12.91 3.89
N LEU A 145 -0.17 13.45 4.48
CA LEU A 145 -1.52 13.35 3.94
C LEU A 145 -1.69 14.06 2.60
N ASP A 146 -0.82 15.02 2.27
CA ASP A 146 -0.86 15.71 0.97
C ASP A 146 -0.50 14.74 -0.18
N PHE A 147 0.36 13.76 0.06
CA PHE A 147 0.61 12.68 -0.92
C PHE A 147 -0.66 11.87 -1.18
N PHE A 148 -1.32 11.39 -0.11
CA PHE A 148 -2.54 10.58 -0.22
C PHE A 148 -3.73 11.34 -0.80
N ARG A 149 -3.78 12.67 -0.61
CA ARG A 149 -4.78 13.58 -1.18
C ARG A 149 -4.42 14.06 -2.59
N SER A 150 -3.26 13.70 -3.11
CA SER A 150 -2.84 14.11 -4.45
C SER A 150 -3.71 13.47 -5.52
N GLU A 151 -3.89 14.19 -6.64
CA GLU A 151 -4.62 13.69 -7.81
C GLU A 151 -4.12 12.32 -8.27
N LYS A 152 -2.79 12.12 -8.31
CA LYS A 152 -2.16 10.88 -8.75
C LYS A 152 -2.51 9.69 -7.84
N TYR A 153 -2.49 9.88 -6.52
CA TYR A 153 -2.84 8.82 -5.58
C TYR A 153 -4.35 8.53 -5.61
N GLU A 154 -5.18 9.56 -5.60
CA GLU A 154 -6.63 9.39 -5.65
C GLU A 154 -7.08 8.69 -6.94
N ALA A 155 -6.55 9.09 -8.10
CA ALA A 155 -6.84 8.44 -9.37
C ALA A 155 -6.39 6.97 -9.38
N TYR A 156 -5.23 6.67 -8.78
CA TYR A 156 -4.75 5.29 -8.65
C TYR A 156 -5.66 4.45 -7.75
N PHE A 157 -6.00 4.95 -6.57
CA PHE A 157 -6.93 4.25 -5.69
C PHE A 157 -8.29 4.01 -6.36
N GLU A 158 -8.86 5.01 -7.03
CA GLU A 158 -10.13 4.84 -7.74
C GLU A 158 -10.05 3.80 -8.87
N HIS A 159 -8.92 3.71 -9.56
CA HIS A 159 -8.68 2.67 -10.56
C HIS A 159 -8.71 1.29 -9.92
N LEU A 160 -7.98 1.09 -8.83
CA LEU A 160 -7.93 -0.17 -8.10
C LEU A 160 -9.30 -0.54 -7.48
N ASP A 161 -10.01 0.43 -6.94
CA ASP A 161 -11.33 0.22 -6.35
C ASP A 161 -12.36 -0.25 -7.39
N ARG A 162 -12.33 0.33 -8.59
CA ARG A 162 -13.15 -0.12 -9.72
C ARG A 162 -12.77 -1.52 -10.23
N ALA A 163 -11.50 -1.90 -10.14
CA ALA A 163 -11.05 -3.24 -10.48
C ALA A 163 -11.55 -4.31 -9.51
N GLY A 164 -11.92 -3.93 -8.28
CA GLY A 164 -12.59 -4.78 -7.32
C GLY A 164 -11.72 -5.77 -6.55
N GLY A 165 -10.39 -5.72 -6.71
CA GLY A 165 -9.48 -6.69 -6.11
C GLY A 165 -9.43 -6.65 -4.57
N PHE A 166 -9.91 -5.57 -3.94
CA PHE A 166 -10.14 -5.55 -2.49
C PHE A 166 -11.15 -6.61 -2.03
N PHE A 167 -12.05 -7.06 -2.91
CA PHE A 167 -13.12 -8.01 -2.57
C PHE A 167 -13.01 -9.35 -3.29
N TYR A 168 -12.53 -9.35 -4.55
CA TYR A 168 -12.38 -10.57 -5.35
C TYR A 168 -11.03 -11.26 -5.18
N GLU A 169 -10.05 -10.49 -4.69
CA GLU A 169 -8.78 -10.94 -4.18
C GLU A 169 -8.65 -10.47 -2.72
N ARG A 170 -7.45 -10.35 -2.21
CA ARG A 170 -7.22 -9.79 -0.87
C ARG A 170 -6.16 -8.69 -0.92
N TRP A 171 -6.42 -7.66 -1.72
CA TRP A 171 -5.52 -6.51 -1.77
C TRP A 171 -5.46 -5.82 -0.42
N GLY A 172 -4.25 -5.69 0.13
CA GLY A 172 -3.98 -5.00 1.38
C GLY A 172 -3.58 -3.54 1.13
N ASP A 173 -3.72 -2.72 2.17
CA ASP A 173 -3.27 -1.34 2.14
C ASP A 173 -1.74 -1.22 2.03
N ALA A 174 -0.98 -2.09 2.69
CA ALA A 174 0.48 -2.07 2.64
C ALA A 174 1.04 -2.19 1.21
N PRO A 175 0.69 -3.18 0.37
CA PRO A 175 1.14 -3.21 -1.01
C PRO A 175 0.59 -2.05 -1.85
N VAL A 176 -0.63 -1.57 -1.62
CA VAL A 176 -1.20 -0.41 -2.35
C VAL A 176 -0.41 0.86 -2.05
N HIS A 177 -0.13 1.15 -0.77
CA HIS A 177 0.70 2.29 -0.37
C HIS A 177 2.10 2.19 -0.96
N SER A 178 2.72 1.02 -0.84
CA SER A 178 4.10 0.80 -1.30
C SER A 178 4.27 0.96 -2.81
N ILE A 179 3.32 0.44 -3.58
CA ILE A 179 3.33 0.61 -5.03
C ILE A 179 3.13 2.08 -5.39
N ALA A 180 2.17 2.77 -4.78
CA ALA A 180 1.91 4.17 -5.06
C ALA A 180 3.10 5.07 -4.70
N LEU A 181 3.70 4.88 -3.52
CA LEU A 181 4.91 5.58 -3.10
C LEU A 181 6.08 5.27 -4.04
N GLY A 182 6.28 3.99 -4.34
CA GLY A 182 7.37 3.56 -5.22
C GLY A 182 7.27 4.08 -6.65
N LEU A 183 6.07 4.37 -7.15
CA LEU A 183 5.86 4.85 -8.52
C LEU A 183 5.70 6.37 -8.60
N PHE A 184 4.98 6.97 -7.65
CA PHE A 184 4.52 8.34 -7.78
C PHE A 184 5.30 9.34 -6.91
N GLU A 185 6.09 8.86 -5.95
CA GLU A 185 6.92 9.71 -5.10
C GLU A 185 8.38 9.68 -5.55
N ASP A 186 9.15 10.69 -5.15
CA ASP A 186 10.60 10.64 -5.24
C ASP A 186 11.14 9.66 -4.19
N ALA A 187 11.95 8.71 -4.62
CA ALA A 187 12.53 7.69 -3.72
C ALA A 187 13.30 8.32 -2.55
N ALA A 188 13.87 9.51 -2.73
CA ALA A 188 14.59 10.23 -1.67
C ALA A 188 13.69 10.75 -0.54
N ASN A 189 12.37 10.80 -0.76
CA ASN A 189 11.39 11.26 0.23
C ASN A 189 10.75 10.11 1.03
N VAL A 190 11.18 8.86 0.78
CA VAL A 190 10.70 7.66 1.50
C VAL A 190 11.81 7.14 2.39
N HIS A 191 11.62 7.20 3.70
CA HIS A 191 12.65 6.92 4.70
C HIS A 191 12.36 5.67 5.53
N TRP A 192 13.43 4.97 5.89
CA TRP A 192 13.44 3.90 6.88
C TRP A 192 13.86 4.41 8.25
#